data_9b577becb19257e485413a8147b097ba
#
_entry.id   9b577becb19257e485413a8147b097ba
#
_cell.length_a   1.000
_cell.length_b   1.000
_cell.length_c   1.000
_cell.angle_alpha   90.00
_cell.angle_beta   90.00
_cell.angle_gamma   90.00
#
_symmetry.space_group_name_H-M   'P 1'
#
loop_
_entity.id
_entity.type
_entity.pdbx_description
1 polymer ?
#
loop_
_entity_poly.entity_id
_entity_poly.type
_entity_poly.pdbx_seq_one_letter_code
_entity_poly.pdbx_strand_id
1 'polypeptide(L)'
;MASISDRVGDLGGYLREQREHAKLSLRQLAALAGVSNPYLSQIERGLRKPSAEVLQQIAKGLRISAEALYLRAGILDSEERPQV
;
A
#
# COMPACT_ATOMS: atom_id res chain seq x y z
N MET A 1 17.79 -4.47 -11.79
CA MET A 1 17.40 -3.80 -12.36
C MET A 1 16.23 -3.28 -11.95
N ALA A 2 16.07 -2.30 -11.36
CA ALA A 2 14.96 -1.76 -10.94
C ALA A 2 14.13 -1.46 -12.05
N SER A 3 12.99 -1.78 -12.05
CA SER A 3 12.17 -1.53 -13.16
C SER A 3 10.85 -1.09 -12.62
N ILE A 4 9.94 -0.87 -13.48
CA ILE A 4 8.66 -0.48 -13.10
C ILE A 4 7.99 -1.54 -12.32
N SER A 5 8.25 -2.77 -12.66
CA SER A 5 7.63 -3.83 -11.97
C SER A 5 8.14 -3.87 -10.53
N ASP A 6 9.35 -3.51 -10.30
CA ASP A 6 9.88 -3.45 -8.98
C ASP A 6 9.14 -2.42 -8.16
N ARG A 7 8.80 -1.31 -8.77
CA ARG A 7 8.14 -0.28 -8.08
C ARG A 7 6.75 -0.70 -7.70
N VAL A 8 6.06 -1.40 -8.56
CA VAL A 8 4.74 -1.87 -8.28
C VAL A 8 4.82 -2.90 -7.18
N GLY A 9 5.80 -3.78 -7.25
CA GLY A 9 5.96 -4.77 -6.23
C GLY A 9 6.36 -4.18 -4.91
N ASP A 10 6.99 -3.02 -4.95
CA ASP A 10 7.43 -2.37 -3.75
C ASP A 10 6.26 -2.00 -2.84
N LEU A 11 5.20 -1.47 -3.36
CA LEU A 11 4.06 -1.14 -2.51
C LEU A 11 3.45 -2.41 -1.93
N GLY A 12 3.19 -3.39 -2.76
CA GLY A 12 2.56 -4.60 -2.29
C GLY A 12 3.40 -5.35 -1.29
N GLY A 13 4.71 -5.45 -1.58
CA GLY A 13 5.62 -6.11 -0.67
C GLY A 13 5.76 -5.37 0.64
N TYR A 14 5.77 -4.05 0.58
CA TYR A 14 5.87 -3.25 1.79
C TYR A 14 4.62 -3.44 2.65
N LEU A 15 3.46 -3.45 2.03
CA LEU A 15 2.23 -3.65 2.78
C LEU A 15 2.22 -5.02 3.45
N ARG A 16 2.65 -6.03 2.72
CA ARG A 16 2.67 -7.36 3.26
C ARG A 16 3.63 -7.44 4.43
N GLU A 17 4.79 -6.83 4.29
CA GLU A 17 5.77 -6.82 5.32
C GLU A 17 5.25 -6.13 6.57
N GLN A 18 4.61 -4.98 6.40
CA GLN A 18 4.05 -4.27 7.54
C GLN A 18 2.93 -5.07 8.19
N ARG A 19 2.14 -5.73 7.39
CA ARG A 19 1.06 -6.55 7.90
C ARG A 19 1.61 -7.69 8.74
N GLU A 20 2.67 -8.31 8.25
CA GLU A 20 3.27 -9.43 8.96
C GLU A 20 3.93 -8.96 10.25
N HIS A 21 4.54 -7.79 10.22
CA HIS A 21 5.13 -7.23 11.42
C HIS A 21 4.06 -6.94 12.47
N ALA A 22 2.89 -6.55 12.03
CA ALA A 22 1.78 -6.28 12.93
C ALA A 22 1.07 -7.56 13.34
N LYS A 23 1.51 -8.69 12.81
CA LYS A 23 0.92 -9.99 13.11
C LYS A 23 -0.55 -10.05 12.75
N LEU A 24 -0.88 -9.47 11.63
CA LEU A 24 -2.25 -9.49 11.14
C LEU A 24 -2.35 -10.41 9.95
N SER A 25 -3.43 -11.15 9.88
CA SER A 25 -3.71 -11.93 8.69
C SER A 25 -4.23 -10.97 7.63
N LEU A 26 -4.28 -11.44 6.40
CA LEU A 26 -4.83 -10.65 5.32
C LEU A 26 -6.26 -10.26 5.65
N ARG A 27 -7.04 -11.20 6.13
CA ARG A 27 -8.41 -10.96 6.46
C ARG A 27 -8.55 -9.93 7.58
N GLN A 28 -7.68 -9.98 8.56
CA GLN A 28 -7.74 -9.04 9.66
C GLN A 28 -7.45 -7.63 9.17
N LEU A 29 -6.45 -7.47 8.34
CA LEU A 29 -6.12 -6.15 7.83
C LEU A 29 -7.24 -5.65 6.92
N ALA A 30 -7.79 -6.52 6.09
CA ALA A 30 -8.89 -6.12 5.21
C ALA A 30 -10.05 -5.58 6.04
N ALA A 31 -10.36 -6.25 7.12
CA ALA A 31 -11.44 -5.80 7.99
C ALA A 31 -11.13 -4.44 8.62
N LEU A 32 -9.89 -4.27 9.08
CA LEU A 32 -9.50 -3.00 9.68
C LEU A 32 -9.53 -1.86 8.66
N ALA A 33 -9.17 -2.16 7.43
CA ALA A 33 -9.14 -1.14 6.41
C ALA A 33 -10.47 -0.94 5.72
N GLY A 34 -11.44 -1.79 6.02
CA GLY A 34 -12.75 -1.65 5.41
C GLY A 34 -12.79 -2.04 3.95
N VAL A 35 -11.93 -2.97 3.54
CA VAL A 35 -11.91 -3.42 2.16
C VAL A 35 -12.09 -4.92 2.13
N SER A 36 -12.38 -5.46 0.96
CA SER A 36 -12.57 -6.89 0.85
C SER A 36 -11.25 -7.61 0.87
N ASN A 37 -11.28 -8.85 1.29
CA ASN A 37 -10.10 -9.67 1.33
C ASN A 37 -9.48 -9.84 -0.05
N PRO A 38 -10.24 -10.16 -1.09
CA PRO A 38 -9.65 -10.28 -2.41
C PRO A 38 -9.02 -8.99 -2.91
N TYR A 39 -9.64 -7.86 -2.59
CA TYR A 39 -9.10 -6.58 -3.03
C TYR A 39 -7.72 -6.34 -2.37
N LEU A 40 -7.64 -6.55 -1.07
CA LEU A 40 -6.37 -6.35 -0.38
C LEU A 40 -5.33 -7.34 -0.89
N SER A 41 -5.72 -8.56 -1.16
CA SER A 41 -4.82 -9.54 -1.69
C SER A 41 -4.24 -9.09 -3.02
N GLN A 42 -5.07 -8.53 -3.88
CA GLN A 42 -4.62 -8.05 -5.17
C GLN A 42 -3.66 -6.88 -5.03
N ILE A 43 -3.90 -6.02 -4.06
CA ILE A 43 -2.99 -4.91 -3.82
C ILE A 43 -1.63 -5.45 -3.39
N GLU A 44 -1.61 -6.40 -2.49
CA GLU A 44 -0.34 -6.95 -2.01
C GLU A 44 0.43 -7.66 -3.11
N ARG A 45 -0.29 -8.22 -4.07
CA ARG A 45 0.34 -8.92 -5.15
C ARG A 45 0.69 -8.00 -6.32
N GLY A 46 0.43 -6.72 -6.18
CA GLY A 46 0.77 -5.78 -7.24
C GLY A 46 -0.17 -5.79 -8.41
N LEU A 47 -1.32 -6.42 -8.26
CA LEU A 47 -2.28 -6.51 -9.35
C LEU A 47 -3.29 -5.39 -9.36
N ARG A 48 -3.33 -4.60 -8.31
CA ARG A 48 -4.28 -3.54 -8.23
C ARG A 48 -3.66 -2.35 -7.53
N LYS A 49 -3.93 -1.17 -8.04
CA LYS A 49 -3.40 0.03 -7.44
C LYS A 49 -4.49 0.66 -6.59
N PRO A 50 -4.29 0.81 -5.31
CA PRO A 50 -5.32 1.39 -4.46
C PRO A 50 -5.37 2.91 -4.59
N SER A 51 -6.51 3.48 -4.27
CA SER A 51 -6.65 4.92 -4.25
C SER A 51 -5.96 5.46 -3.00
N ALA A 52 -5.74 6.77 -2.96
CA ALA A 52 -5.16 7.40 -1.80
C ALA A 52 -6.00 7.16 -0.57
N GLU A 53 -7.30 7.18 -0.74
CA GLU A 53 -8.20 6.97 0.37
C GLU A 53 -8.08 5.58 0.94
N VAL A 54 -7.96 4.57 0.08
CA VAL A 54 -7.81 3.21 0.53
C VAL A 54 -6.46 3.05 1.23
N LEU A 55 -5.41 3.69 0.71
CA LEU A 55 -4.11 3.62 1.36
C LEU A 55 -4.15 4.23 2.76
N GLN A 56 -4.93 5.29 2.92
CA GLN A 56 -5.07 5.92 4.21
C GLN A 56 -5.73 4.96 5.18
N GLN A 57 -6.73 4.23 4.73
CA GLN A 57 -7.41 3.27 5.57
C GLN A 57 -6.48 2.12 5.94
N ILE A 58 -5.68 1.67 4.99
CA ILE A 58 -4.75 0.59 5.26
C ILE A 58 -3.69 1.07 6.27
N ALA A 59 -3.18 2.28 6.09
CA ALA A 59 -2.19 2.82 6.99
C ALA A 59 -2.74 2.89 8.40
N LYS A 60 -4.01 3.28 8.52
CA LYS A 60 -4.62 3.37 9.80
C LYS A 60 -4.71 2.00 10.45
N GLY A 61 -5.08 0.99 9.68
CA GLY A 61 -5.16 -0.37 10.18
C GLY A 61 -3.82 -0.91 10.61
N LEU A 62 -2.75 -0.49 9.92
CA LEU A 62 -1.41 -0.93 10.24
C LEU A 62 -0.73 -0.04 11.28
N ARG A 63 -1.32 1.10 11.56
CA ARG A 63 -0.76 2.08 12.49
C ARG A 63 0.57 2.61 11.98
N ILE A 64 0.64 2.88 10.71
CA ILE A 64 1.82 3.46 10.11
C ILE A 64 1.43 4.73 9.38
N SER A 65 2.41 5.46 8.93
CA SER A 65 2.18 6.72 8.25
C SER A 65 1.60 6.49 6.87
N ALA A 66 0.53 7.17 6.53
CA ALA A 66 -0.04 7.07 5.21
C ALA A 66 0.90 7.65 4.18
N GLU A 67 1.73 8.62 4.58
CA GLU A 67 2.65 9.23 3.66
C GLU A 67 3.64 8.20 3.11
N ALA A 68 4.09 7.28 3.94
CA ALA A 68 5.00 6.24 3.50
C ALA A 68 4.35 5.41 2.41
N LEU A 69 3.06 5.13 2.55
CA LEU A 69 2.36 4.35 1.54
C LEU A 69 2.15 5.16 0.28
N TYR A 70 1.87 6.44 0.41
CA TYR A 70 1.67 7.29 -0.76
C TYR A 70 2.96 7.34 -1.60
N LEU A 71 4.09 7.46 -0.94
CA LEU A 71 5.34 7.52 -1.65
C LEU A 71 5.62 6.22 -2.38
N ARG A 72 5.34 5.11 -1.76
CA ARG A 72 5.58 3.84 -2.41
C ARG A 72 4.60 3.57 -3.53
N ALA A 73 3.43 4.15 -3.45
CA ALA A 73 2.45 4.00 -4.51
C ALA A 73 2.66 4.99 -5.64
N GLY A 74 3.58 5.94 -5.46
CA GLY A 74 3.83 6.95 -6.48
C GLY A 74 2.82 8.08 -6.47
N ILE A 75 2.04 8.19 -5.42
CA ILE A 75 1.04 9.24 -5.35
C ILE A 75 1.65 10.56 -4.94
N LEU A 76 2.61 10.53 -4.04
CA LEU A 76 3.29 11.72 -3.66
C LEU A 76 4.68 11.74 -4.21
N ASP A 77 4.84 11.77 -5.47
CA ASP A 77 6.12 11.75 -6.05
C ASP A 77 6.63 13.12 -6.16
N SER A 78 7.42 13.55 -5.29
CA SER A 78 7.85 14.89 -5.30
C SER A 78 8.66 15.27 -6.46
N GLU A 79 9.29 14.39 -7.09
CA GLU A 79 10.02 14.77 -8.18
C GLU A 79 9.15 15.15 -9.26
N GLU A 80 7.97 14.70 -9.27
CA GLU A 80 7.14 15.03 -10.27
C GLU A 80 6.43 16.22 -10.00
N ARG A 81 6.54 16.83 -8.88
CA ARG A 81 5.84 17.89 -8.57
C ARG A 81 6.29 18.96 -9.30
N PRO A 82 5.68 19.49 -10.02
CA PRO A 82 6.08 20.51 -10.83
C PRO A 82 6.31 21.56 -10.06
N GLN A 83 6.77 21.88 -9.75
CA GLN A 83 7.04 22.79 -9.13
C GLN A 83 6.57 23.74 -9.62
N VAL A 84 6.03 23.77 -10.01
CA VAL A 84 5.52 24.58 -10.51
C VAL A 84 5.51 25.31 -10.44
#